data_073be9c894c818e56ae14213d96a2459
#
_entry.id   073be9c894c818e56ae14213d96a2459
#
_cell.length_a   1.000
_cell.length_b   1.000
_cell.length_c   1.000
_cell.angle_alpha   90.00
_cell.angle_beta   90.00
_cell.angle_gamma   90.00
#
_symmetry.space_group_name_H-M   'P 1'
#
loop_
_entity.id
_entity.type
_entity.pdbx_description
1 polymer ?
#
loop_
_entity_poly.entity_id
_entity_poly.type
_entity_poly.pdbx_seq_one_letter_code
_entity_poly.pdbx_strand_id
1 'polypeptide(L)'
;MRIGHGYDVHKLVEGRDLILGGVKIDYEKGLLGHSDADVLLHAVSDALLGAAGLGDIGKHFPDTDPQYKGADSLVLLQVVAQRVKEAGYRVSNIDVTMIAQRPKLKDHIPQMVANIASAVGVAENRVNVKATTEEKLGFTGEGLGMSCHAVCLLEE
;
A
#
# COMPACT_ATOMS: atom_id res chain seq x y z
N MET A 1 -1.81 -22.35 4.30
CA MET A 1 -1.90 -21.43 3.13
C MET A 1 -3.10 -20.52 3.29
N ARG A 2 -2.89 -19.20 3.20
CA ARG A 2 -3.95 -18.17 3.40
C ARG A 2 -3.81 -17.10 2.34
N ILE A 3 -4.93 -16.69 1.75
CA ILE A 3 -4.96 -15.61 0.76
C ILE A 3 -5.57 -14.35 1.41
N GLY A 4 -5.05 -13.18 1.05
CA GLY A 4 -5.60 -11.90 1.48
C GLY A 4 -5.71 -10.94 0.31
N HIS A 5 -6.69 -10.06 0.38
CA HIS A 5 -6.90 -8.98 -0.58
C HIS A 5 -7.04 -7.66 0.18
N GLY A 6 -6.33 -6.64 -0.25
CA GLY A 6 -6.45 -5.29 0.27
C GLY A 6 -6.87 -4.33 -0.82
N TYR A 7 -7.66 -3.35 -0.45
CA TYR A 7 -8.07 -2.25 -1.31
C TYR A 7 -8.02 -0.95 -0.53
N ASP A 8 -7.47 0.09 -1.13
CA ASP A 8 -7.49 1.43 -0.55
C ASP A 8 -7.65 2.48 -1.62
N VAL A 9 -8.16 3.64 -1.24
CA VAL A 9 -8.41 4.77 -2.12
C VAL A 9 -8.20 6.06 -1.35
N HIS A 10 -7.53 7.04 -2.00
CA HIS A 10 -7.35 8.37 -1.45
C HIS A 10 -7.58 9.43 -2.54
N LYS A 11 -8.08 10.58 -2.12
CA LYS A 11 -8.30 11.74 -2.97
C LYS A 11 -6.98 12.45 -3.26
N LEU A 12 -6.79 12.89 -4.51
CA LEU A 12 -5.68 13.77 -4.89
C LEU A 12 -6.00 15.21 -4.54
N VAL A 13 -5.06 15.88 -3.88
CA VAL A 13 -5.18 17.30 -3.49
C VAL A 13 -3.86 18.02 -3.71
N GLU A 14 -3.93 19.33 -3.84
CA GLU A 14 -2.73 20.18 -3.88
C GLU A 14 -2.12 20.31 -2.49
N GLY A 15 -0.83 20.62 -2.41
CA GLY A 15 -0.14 20.94 -1.17
C GLY A 15 0.26 19.73 -0.33
N ARG A 16 0.21 18.53 -0.91
CA ARG A 16 0.69 17.29 -0.26
C ARG A 16 1.69 16.57 -1.16
N ASP A 17 2.65 15.92 -0.52
CA ASP A 17 3.57 15.02 -1.22
C ASP A 17 2.83 13.79 -1.71
N LEU A 18 3.19 13.30 -2.90
CA LEU A 18 2.73 12.01 -3.41
C LEU A 18 3.72 10.94 -3.00
N ILE A 19 3.29 10.06 -2.12
CA ILE A 19 4.11 8.94 -1.64
C ILE A 19 3.39 7.64 -1.99
N LEU A 20 4.03 6.79 -2.77
CA LEU A 20 3.49 5.50 -3.20
C LEU A 20 4.56 4.43 -3.06
N GLY A 21 4.22 3.34 -2.38
CA GLY A 21 5.18 2.27 -2.13
C GLY A 21 6.41 2.73 -1.36
N GLY A 22 6.26 3.74 -0.51
CA GLY A 22 7.35 4.34 0.25
C GLY A 22 8.24 5.25 -0.59
N VAL A 23 7.86 5.59 -1.82
CA VAL A 23 8.63 6.44 -2.73
C VAL A 23 7.95 7.79 -2.88
N LYS A 24 8.68 8.87 -2.62
CA LYS A 24 8.21 10.22 -2.91
C LYS A 24 8.33 10.48 -4.41
N ILE A 25 7.20 10.76 -5.05
CA ILE A 25 7.10 10.93 -6.49
C ILE A 25 6.90 12.41 -6.80
N ASP A 26 7.66 12.91 -7.76
CA ASP A 26 7.52 14.28 -8.22
C ASP A 26 6.21 14.43 -9.01
N TYR A 27 5.26 15.12 -8.39
CA TYR A 27 3.94 15.38 -8.97
C TYR A 27 3.32 16.60 -8.30
N GLU A 28 2.44 17.29 -9.02
CA GLU A 28 1.79 18.52 -8.56
C GLU A 28 0.79 18.34 -7.44
N LYS A 29 0.30 17.10 -7.24
CA LYS A 29 -0.66 16.74 -6.19
C LYS A 29 -0.14 15.57 -5.38
N GLY A 30 -0.68 15.40 -4.18
CA GLY A 30 -0.48 14.23 -3.35
C GLY A 30 -1.80 13.70 -2.84
N LEU A 31 -1.74 12.57 -2.16
CA LEU A 31 -2.94 11.91 -1.62
C LEU A 31 -3.27 12.46 -0.24
N LEU A 32 -4.56 12.64 0.02
CA LEU A 32 -5.09 13.15 1.28
C LEU A 32 -5.42 11.99 2.23
N GLY A 33 -4.90 12.06 3.45
CA GLY A 33 -5.20 11.08 4.49
C GLY A 33 -4.58 11.48 5.82
N HIS A 34 -4.89 10.72 6.88
CA HIS A 34 -4.39 10.95 8.23
C HIS A 34 -2.88 10.69 8.34
N SER A 35 -2.40 9.61 7.73
CA SER A 35 -0.98 9.27 7.61
C SER A 35 -0.36 9.99 6.40
N ASP A 36 0.72 9.45 5.83
CA ASP A 36 1.26 9.91 4.55
C ASP A 36 0.35 9.59 3.35
N ALA A 37 -0.76 8.88 3.59
CA ALA A 37 -1.75 8.45 2.59
C ALA A 37 -1.17 7.59 1.47
N ASP A 38 -0.16 6.78 1.77
CA ASP A 38 0.39 5.82 0.81
C ASP A 38 -0.63 4.72 0.53
N VAL A 39 -1.44 4.94 -0.48
CA VAL A 39 -2.55 4.04 -0.86
C VAL A 39 -2.05 2.64 -1.20
N LEU A 40 -0.85 2.54 -1.77
CA LEU A 40 -0.25 1.26 -2.15
C LEU A 40 0.12 0.44 -0.90
N LEU A 41 0.84 1.04 0.04
CA LEU A 41 1.24 0.34 1.27
C LEU A 41 0.05 0.03 2.16
N HIS A 42 -0.99 0.86 2.17
CA HIS A 42 -2.23 0.57 2.90
C HIS A 42 -2.94 -0.67 2.33
N ALA A 43 -3.01 -0.80 1.01
CA ALA A 43 -3.59 -1.99 0.38
C ALA A 43 -2.79 -3.25 0.72
N VAL A 44 -1.46 -3.17 0.69
CA VAL A 44 -0.58 -4.29 1.08
C VAL A 44 -0.80 -4.68 2.54
N SER A 45 -0.84 -3.70 3.43
CA SER A 45 -1.09 -3.93 4.87
C SER A 45 -2.42 -4.62 5.11
N ASP A 46 -3.49 -4.15 4.45
CA ASP A 46 -4.82 -4.76 4.56
C ASP A 46 -4.85 -6.19 4.02
N ALA A 47 -4.16 -6.46 2.91
CA ALA A 47 -4.06 -7.81 2.38
C ALA A 47 -3.42 -8.77 3.38
N LEU A 48 -2.32 -8.35 4.00
CA LEU A 48 -1.59 -9.16 4.98
C LEU A 48 -2.43 -9.42 6.24
N LEU A 49 -3.05 -8.36 6.78
CA LEU A 49 -3.90 -8.47 7.97
C LEU A 49 -5.11 -9.37 7.68
N GLY A 50 -5.75 -9.19 6.53
CA GLY A 50 -6.90 -10.00 6.13
C GLY A 50 -6.55 -11.47 5.98
N ALA A 51 -5.43 -11.79 5.34
CA ALA A 51 -4.97 -13.17 5.18
C ALA A 51 -4.70 -13.84 6.53
N ALA A 52 -4.16 -13.10 7.49
CA ALA A 52 -3.88 -13.61 8.83
C ALA A 52 -5.11 -13.61 9.76
N GLY A 53 -6.25 -13.09 9.30
CA GLY A 53 -7.47 -13.01 10.11
C GLY A 53 -7.39 -11.97 11.22
N LEU A 54 -6.58 -10.92 11.04
CA LEU A 54 -6.32 -9.90 12.06
C LEU A 54 -7.12 -8.61 11.85
N GLY A 55 -8.10 -8.60 10.95
CA GLY A 55 -8.92 -7.42 10.66
C GLY A 55 -8.29 -6.55 9.57
N ASP A 56 -8.23 -5.26 9.81
CA ASP A 56 -7.75 -4.26 8.85
C ASP A 56 -6.87 -3.20 9.51
N ILE A 57 -6.30 -2.30 8.70
CA ILE A 57 -5.42 -1.25 9.20
C ILE A 57 -6.15 -0.27 10.13
N GLY A 58 -7.44 -0.01 9.90
CA GLY A 58 -8.22 0.88 10.76
C GLY A 58 -8.36 0.36 12.19
N LYS A 59 -8.39 -0.96 12.35
CA LYS A 59 -8.40 -1.60 13.68
C LYS A 59 -7.06 -1.44 14.39
N HIS A 60 -5.95 -1.57 13.67
CA HIS A 60 -4.60 -1.53 14.24
C HIS A 60 -4.05 -0.11 14.39
N PHE A 61 -4.39 0.78 13.47
CA PHE A 61 -3.90 2.16 13.41
C PHE A 61 -5.06 3.12 13.16
N PRO A 62 -5.94 3.34 14.17
CA PRO A 62 -7.11 4.21 13.97
C PRO A 62 -6.71 5.62 13.52
N ASP A 63 -7.39 6.16 12.52
CA ASP A 63 -7.16 7.52 12.02
C ASP A 63 -7.59 8.59 13.01
N THR A 64 -8.32 8.21 14.06
CA THR A 64 -8.66 9.07 15.19
C THR A 64 -7.54 9.19 16.22
N ASP A 65 -6.51 8.34 16.15
CA ASP A 65 -5.39 8.35 17.09
C ASP A 65 -4.32 9.35 16.65
N PRO A 66 -4.05 10.42 17.43
CA PRO A 66 -3.09 11.44 17.06
C PRO A 66 -1.67 10.93 16.83
N GLN A 67 -1.28 9.79 17.43
CA GLN A 67 0.07 9.23 17.26
C GLN A 67 0.36 8.81 15.83
N TYR A 68 -0.67 8.52 15.01
CA TYR A 68 -0.52 8.11 13.62
C TYR A 68 -0.68 9.23 12.62
N LYS A 69 -0.93 10.47 13.08
CA LYS A 69 -1.03 11.62 12.21
C LYS A 69 0.32 11.86 11.50
N GLY A 70 0.30 11.87 10.17
CA GLY A 70 1.52 12.01 9.37
C GLY A 70 2.43 10.79 9.39
N ALA A 71 1.96 9.65 9.90
CA ALA A 71 2.75 8.44 10.04
C ALA A 71 3.31 7.95 8.70
N ASP A 72 4.53 7.44 8.74
CA ASP A 72 5.16 6.77 7.61
C ASP A 72 4.56 5.37 7.44
N SER A 73 3.84 5.17 6.34
CA SER A 73 3.17 3.90 6.06
C SER A 73 4.12 2.72 5.88
N LEU A 74 5.39 2.98 5.54
CA LEU A 74 6.40 1.92 5.49
C LEU A 74 6.70 1.38 6.89
N VAL A 75 6.75 2.24 7.90
CA VAL A 75 6.90 1.83 9.30
C VAL A 75 5.65 1.06 9.74
N LEU A 76 4.47 1.52 9.37
CA LEU A 76 3.23 0.81 9.67
C LEU A 76 3.23 -0.59 9.04
N LEU A 77 3.72 -0.73 7.81
CA LEU A 77 3.83 -2.03 7.14
C LEU A 77 4.79 -2.97 7.89
N GLN A 78 5.90 -2.46 8.41
CA GLN A 78 6.82 -3.25 9.23
C GLN A 78 6.12 -3.80 10.49
N VAL A 79 5.30 -2.98 11.14
CA VAL A 79 4.52 -3.41 12.30
C VAL A 79 3.50 -4.48 11.91
N VAL A 80 2.80 -4.30 10.78
CA VAL A 80 1.87 -5.31 10.26
C VAL A 80 2.57 -6.63 10.00
N ALA A 81 3.72 -6.59 9.33
CA ALA A 81 4.51 -7.81 9.05
C ALA A 81 4.90 -8.54 10.34
N GLN A 82 5.27 -7.80 11.39
CA GLN A 82 5.60 -8.38 12.69
C GLN A 82 4.38 -9.04 13.33
N ARG A 83 3.22 -8.41 13.27
CA ARG A 83 1.97 -8.98 13.81
C ARG A 83 1.55 -10.24 13.07
N VAL A 84 1.71 -10.26 11.76
CA VAL A 84 1.46 -11.46 10.93
C VAL A 84 2.39 -12.61 11.34
N LYS A 85 3.67 -12.32 11.55
CA LYS A 85 4.66 -13.29 12.01
C LYS A 85 4.30 -13.84 13.39
N GLU A 86 3.93 -12.97 14.32
CA GLU A 86 3.51 -13.36 15.67
C GLU A 86 2.26 -14.24 15.68
N ALA A 87 1.39 -14.07 14.67
CA ALA A 87 0.21 -14.92 14.48
C ALA A 87 0.54 -16.29 13.89
N GLY A 88 1.81 -16.55 13.56
CA GLY A 88 2.26 -17.86 13.07
C GLY A 88 2.36 -17.98 11.56
N TYR A 89 2.34 -16.87 10.83
CA TYR A 89 2.39 -16.88 9.37
C TYR A 89 3.65 -16.23 8.83
N ARG A 90 4.01 -16.62 7.62
CA ARG A 90 5.06 -15.97 6.83
C ARG A 90 4.52 -15.58 5.46
N VAL A 91 5.04 -14.51 4.90
CA VAL A 91 4.65 -14.04 3.57
C VAL A 91 5.28 -14.94 2.52
N SER A 92 4.45 -15.52 1.64
CA SER A 92 4.93 -16.28 0.47
C SER A 92 5.17 -15.34 -0.71
N ASN A 93 4.16 -14.54 -1.08
CA ASN A 93 4.31 -13.52 -2.12
C ASN A 93 3.25 -12.43 -1.97
N ILE A 94 3.51 -11.31 -2.65
CA ILE A 94 2.61 -10.16 -2.72
C ILE A 94 2.53 -9.69 -4.18
N ASP A 95 1.33 -9.44 -4.66
CA ASP A 95 1.09 -8.85 -5.98
C ASP A 95 0.21 -7.59 -5.82
N VAL A 96 0.65 -6.49 -6.40
CA VAL A 96 0.02 -5.18 -6.24
C VAL A 96 -0.40 -4.64 -7.61
N THR A 97 -1.60 -4.08 -7.68
CA THR A 97 -2.10 -3.34 -8.84
C THR A 97 -2.42 -1.91 -8.40
N MET A 98 -1.56 -0.98 -8.82
CA MET A 98 -1.75 0.45 -8.57
C MET A 98 -2.55 1.07 -9.70
N ILE A 99 -3.57 1.83 -9.38
CA ILE A 99 -4.48 2.44 -10.37
C ILE A 99 -4.36 3.97 -10.26
N ALA A 100 -3.80 4.57 -11.30
CA ALA A 100 -3.60 6.01 -11.39
C ALA A 100 -3.54 6.45 -12.85
N GLN A 101 -4.23 7.53 -13.19
CA GLN A 101 -4.17 8.08 -14.53
C GLN A 101 -2.81 8.72 -14.79
N ARG A 102 -2.30 9.47 -13.85
CA ARG A 102 -0.98 10.12 -13.85
C ARG A 102 -0.48 10.25 -12.40
N PRO A 103 0.83 10.40 -12.17
CA PRO A 103 1.95 10.34 -13.12
C PRO A 103 2.27 8.91 -13.56
N LYS A 104 3.20 8.75 -14.52
CA LYS A 104 3.75 7.44 -14.88
C LYS A 104 4.59 6.91 -13.72
N LEU A 105 4.35 5.66 -13.32
CA LEU A 105 4.97 5.06 -12.15
C LEU A 105 6.07 4.05 -12.47
N LYS A 106 6.22 3.70 -13.74
CA LYS A 106 7.12 2.62 -14.19
C LYS A 106 8.52 2.71 -13.61
N ASP A 107 9.13 3.89 -13.63
CA ASP A 107 10.52 4.07 -13.19
C ASP A 107 10.67 3.97 -11.66
N HIS A 108 9.59 4.08 -10.91
CA HIS A 108 9.57 4.00 -9.45
C HIS A 108 9.27 2.59 -8.93
N ILE A 109 8.77 1.70 -9.78
CA ILE A 109 8.35 0.34 -9.38
C ILE A 109 9.49 -0.46 -8.74
N PRO A 110 10.73 -0.48 -9.28
CA PRO A 110 11.80 -1.24 -8.63
C PRO A 110 12.06 -0.83 -7.18
N GLN A 111 12.00 0.46 -6.86
CA GLN A 111 12.21 0.94 -5.50
C GLN A 111 11.00 0.60 -4.60
N MET A 112 9.78 0.65 -5.14
CA MET A 112 8.59 0.22 -4.40
C MET A 112 8.70 -1.25 -4.00
N VAL A 113 9.12 -2.11 -4.93
CA VAL A 113 9.33 -3.55 -4.69
C VAL A 113 10.38 -3.75 -3.60
N ALA A 114 11.52 -3.05 -3.69
CA ALA A 114 12.59 -3.15 -2.69
C ALA A 114 12.09 -2.72 -1.29
N ASN A 115 11.34 -1.63 -1.22
CA ASN A 115 10.79 -1.12 0.04
C ASN A 115 9.83 -2.12 0.69
N ILE A 116 8.92 -2.69 -0.09
CA ILE A 116 7.94 -3.66 0.42
C ILE A 116 8.65 -4.93 0.86
N ALA A 117 9.52 -5.47 0.03
CA ALA A 117 10.26 -6.71 0.33
C ALA A 117 11.07 -6.57 1.62
N SER A 118 11.76 -5.45 1.79
CA SER A 118 12.52 -5.16 3.02
C SER A 118 11.60 -5.07 4.24
N ALA A 119 10.47 -4.36 4.11
CA ALA A 119 9.54 -4.16 5.22
C ALA A 119 8.90 -5.47 5.70
N VAL A 120 8.57 -6.37 4.77
CA VAL A 120 7.92 -7.65 5.13
C VAL A 120 8.90 -8.81 5.30
N GLY A 121 10.18 -8.61 4.99
CA GLY A 121 11.22 -9.60 5.23
C GLY A 121 11.27 -10.74 4.22
N VAL A 122 11.03 -10.45 2.94
CA VAL A 122 11.12 -11.43 1.85
C VAL A 122 12.07 -10.96 0.76
N ALA A 123 12.47 -11.88 -0.12
CA ALA A 123 13.25 -11.53 -1.30
C ALA A 123 12.41 -10.71 -2.29
N GLU A 124 13.06 -9.85 -3.06
CA GLU A 124 12.36 -8.95 -3.99
C GLU A 124 11.53 -9.70 -5.04
N ASN A 125 11.96 -10.88 -5.47
CA ASN A 125 11.20 -11.68 -6.43
C ASN A 125 9.90 -12.27 -5.87
N ARG A 126 9.62 -12.07 -4.58
CA ARG A 126 8.35 -12.42 -3.93
C ARG A 126 7.35 -11.27 -3.93
N VAL A 127 7.75 -10.12 -4.43
CA VAL A 127 6.90 -8.92 -4.49
C VAL A 127 6.82 -8.44 -5.92
N ASN A 128 5.60 -8.24 -6.43
CA ASN A 128 5.37 -7.66 -7.73
C ASN A 128 4.50 -6.42 -7.59
N VAL A 129 4.84 -5.36 -8.31
CA VAL A 129 4.04 -4.13 -8.41
C VAL A 129 3.82 -3.83 -9.88
N LYS A 130 2.57 -3.65 -10.25
CA LYS A 130 2.19 -3.19 -11.59
C LYS A 130 1.29 -1.98 -11.47
N ALA A 131 1.33 -1.10 -12.46
CA ALA A 131 0.51 0.10 -12.51
C ALA A 131 -0.33 0.09 -13.78
N THR A 132 -1.56 0.57 -13.66
CA THR A 132 -2.47 0.70 -14.78
C THR A 132 -3.28 1.99 -14.67
N THR A 133 -3.79 2.47 -15.80
CA THR A 133 -4.84 3.49 -15.83
C THR A 133 -6.20 2.82 -15.96
N GLU A 134 -7.27 3.58 -15.80
CA GLU A 134 -8.61 3.15 -16.15
C GLU A 134 -9.10 3.82 -17.43
N GLU A 135 -8.16 4.13 -18.33
CA GLU A 135 -8.47 4.66 -19.67
C GLU A 135 -9.34 5.93 -19.63
N LYS A 136 -9.03 6.84 -18.69
CA LYS A 136 -9.75 8.11 -18.44
C LYS A 136 -11.18 7.93 -17.92
N LEU A 137 -11.53 6.73 -17.47
CA LEU A 137 -12.86 6.42 -16.91
C LEU A 137 -12.85 6.55 -15.40
N GLY A 138 -13.97 7.01 -14.85
CA GLY A 138 -14.22 7.09 -13.43
C GLY A 138 -13.32 8.11 -12.71
N PHE A 139 -13.33 8.06 -11.38
CA PHE A 139 -12.60 9.04 -10.57
C PHE A 139 -11.09 8.95 -10.74
N THR A 140 -10.54 7.76 -10.92
CA THR A 140 -9.10 7.62 -11.19
C THR A 140 -8.75 8.14 -12.58
N GLY A 141 -9.59 7.85 -13.56
CA GLY A 141 -9.41 8.33 -14.95
C GLY A 141 -9.51 9.83 -15.08
N GLU A 142 -10.27 10.48 -14.21
CA GLU A 142 -10.42 11.94 -14.16
C GLU A 142 -9.34 12.61 -13.30
N GLY A 143 -8.47 11.84 -12.66
CA GLY A 143 -7.39 12.38 -11.83
C GLY A 143 -7.88 12.94 -10.49
N LEU A 144 -9.01 12.47 -9.99
CA LEU A 144 -9.58 12.91 -8.71
C LEU A 144 -9.01 12.13 -7.52
N GLY A 145 -8.48 10.96 -7.78
CA GLY A 145 -7.92 10.09 -6.75
C GLY A 145 -7.13 8.95 -7.37
N MET A 146 -6.56 8.14 -6.49
CA MET A 146 -5.86 6.91 -6.84
C MET A 146 -6.38 5.77 -5.98
N SER A 147 -6.37 4.57 -6.53
CA SER A 147 -6.74 3.36 -5.81
C SER A 147 -5.70 2.27 -6.01
N CYS A 148 -5.71 1.29 -5.11
CA CYS A 148 -4.76 0.19 -5.17
C CYS A 148 -5.41 -1.09 -4.67
N HIS A 149 -5.14 -2.19 -5.37
CA HIS A 149 -5.45 -3.54 -4.94
C HIS A 149 -4.15 -4.27 -4.63
N ALA A 150 -4.14 -5.04 -3.57
CA ALA A 150 -3.04 -5.94 -3.26
C ALA A 150 -3.60 -7.33 -2.93
N VAL A 151 -2.90 -8.34 -3.37
CA VAL A 151 -3.19 -9.73 -3.05
C VAL A 151 -1.93 -10.33 -2.44
N CYS A 152 -2.08 -11.15 -1.42
CA CYS A 152 -0.96 -11.86 -0.82
C CYS A 152 -1.30 -13.31 -0.54
N LEU A 153 -0.26 -14.09 -0.44
CA LEU A 153 -0.33 -15.48 0.02
C LEU A 153 0.53 -15.62 1.25
N LEU A 154 -0.05 -16.17 2.31
CA LEU A 154 0.67 -16.51 3.53
C LEU A 154 0.78 -18.02 3.67
N GLU A 155 1.85 -18.46 4.31
CA GLU A 155 2.11 -19.86 4.68
C GLU A 155 2.30 -19.95 6.19
N GLU A 156 2.06 -21.11 6.73
CA GLU A 156 2.29 -21.41 8.16
C GLU A 156 3.73 -21.81 8.45
#